data_de8f4f875da494156b36eb3aaa8f8eca
#
_entry.id   de8f4f875da494156b36eb3aaa8f8eca
#
_cell.length_a   1.000
_cell.length_b   1.000
_cell.length_c   1.000
_cell.angle_alpha   90.00
_cell.angle_beta   90.00
_cell.angle_gamma   90.00
#
_symmetry.space_group_name_H-M   'P 1'
#
loop_
_entity.id
_entity.type
_entity.pdbx_description
1 polymer ?
#
loop_
_entity_poly.entity_id
_entity_poly.type
_entity_poly.pdbx_seq_one_letter_code
_entity_poly.pdbx_strand_id
1 'polypeptide(L)'
;MKGKGGFKNLYKSAVKEEGNIKAKEIIEKYFKAADASWRGMGKIPGSGLILREEYKKYDAGSDMLDEDNMPPGCRCADVLVGKIKPCDCPMFGKKCTPDTAHGACMVSTEGSCYNYYVSGRR
;
A
#
# COMPACT_ATOMS: atom_id res chain seq x y z
N MET A 1 -14.45 19.20 -19.95
CA MET A 1 -13.12 19.75 -19.61
C MET A 1 -12.33 18.64 -18.95
N LYS A 2 -11.29 18.08 -19.61
CA LYS A 2 -10.35 17.14 -18.99
C LYS A 2 -9.41 17.96 -18.10
N GLY A 3 -9.69 18.06 -16.81
CA GLY A 3 -8.78 18.68 -15.86
C GLY A 3 -7.49 17.86 -15.81
N LYS A 4 -6.35 18.48 -16.11
CA LYS A 4 -5.04 17.90 -15.83
C LYS A 4 -4.94 17.78 -14.31
N GLY A 5 -4.87 16.56 -13.79
CA GLY A 5 -4.53 16.33 -12.40
C GLY A 5 -3.20 17.02 -12.08
N GLY A 6 -3.10 17.64 -10.92
CA GLY A 6 -1.90 18.32 -10.47
C GLY A 6 -1.60 17.98 -9.02
N PHE A 7 -0.33 17.96 -8.68
CA PHE A 7 0.14 17.82 -7.30
C PHE A 7 0.44 19.21 -6.72
N LYS A 8 -0.06 19.48 -5.51
CA LYS A 8 0.25 20.71 -4.77
C LYS A 8 0.67 20.36 -3.36
N ASN A 9 1.93 20.61 -3.04
CA ASN A 9 2.45 20.44 -1.70
C ASN A 9 2.04 21.66 -0.84
N LEU A 10 1.17 21.42 0.17
CA LEU A 10 0.73 22.44 1.13
C LEU A 10 1.60 22.49 2.39
N TYR A 11 2.53 21.56 2.58
CA TYR A 11 3.38 21.42 3.75
C TYR A 11 4.86 21.66 3.43
N LYS A 12 5.17 22.66 2.62
CA LYS A 12 6.53 22.95 2.14
C LYS A 12 7.57 23.12 3.26
N SER A 13 7.15 23.57 4.45
CA SER A 13 8.02 23.71 5.61
C SER A 13 8.50 22.37 6.19
N ALA A 14 7.64 21.36 6.15
CA ALA A 14 7.92 20.02 6.70
C ALA A 14 8.25 18.99 5.61
N VAL A 15 7.62 19.12 4.44
CA VAL A 15 7.79 18.20 3.30
C VAL A 15 8.48 18.94 2.16
N LYS A 16 9.76 18.71 2.00
CA LYS A 16 10.58 19.27 0.94
C LYS A 16 10.51 18.41 -0.32
N GLU A 17 10.75 18.99 -1.50
CA GLU A 17 10.74 18.25 -2.77
C GLU A 17 11.82 17.18 -2.81
N GLU A 18 13.00 17.49 -2.28
CA GLU A 18 14.12 16.54 -2.13
C GLU A 18 13.86 15.44 -1.10
N GLY A 19 12.83 15.59 -0.27
CA GLY A 19 12.50 14.69 0.84
C GLY A 19 13.48 14.83 2.01
N ASN A 20 13.53 13.81 2.86
CA ASN A 20 14.46 13.73 3.97
C ASN A 20 15.80 13.14 3.49
N ILE A 21 16.79 14.00 3.19
CA ILE A 21 18.08 13.59 2.65
C ILE A 21 18.78 12.60 3.58
N LYS A 22 18.81 12.89 4.90
CA LYS A 22 19.45 12.00 5.88
C LYS A 22 18.81 10.60 5.92
N ALA A 23 17.50 10.53 5.80
CA ALA A 23 16.81 9.24 5.73
C ALA A 23 17.14 8.49 4.43
N LYS A 24 17.23 9.19 3.31
CA LYS A 24 17.65 8.60 2.02
C LYS A 24 19.06 8.02 2.10
N GLU A 25 20.02 8.78 2.62
CA GLU A 25 21.39 8.33 2.81
C GLU A 25 21.47 7.06 3.68
N ILE A 26 20.68 6.99 4.76
CA ILE A 26 20.60 5.81 5.62
C ILE A 26 20.01 4.63 4.86
N ILE A 27 18.91 4.84 4.13
CA ILE A 27 18.29 3.79 3.33
C ILE A 27 19.28 3.27 2.28
N GLU A 28 19.92 4.14 1.54
CA GLU A 28 20.91 3.77 0.52
C GLU A 28 22.12 3.04 1.11
N LYS A 29 22.52 3.39 2.33
CA LYS A 29 23.63 2.75 3.02
C LYS A 29 23.32 1.30 3.41
N TYR A 30 22.12 1.03 3.94
CA TYR A 30 21.79 -0.26 4.52
C TYR A 30 20.95 -1.16 3.63
N PHE A 31 20.21 -0.59 2.70
CA PHE A 31 19.25 -1.31 1.87
C PHE A 31 19.56 -1.21 0.39
N LYS A 32 19.04 -2.16 -0.36
CA LYS A 32 18.97 -2.13 -1.83
C LYS A 32 17.55 -2.43 -2.28
N ALA A 33 17.16 -1.89 -3.43
CA ALA A 33 15.87 -2.18 -4.02
C ALA A 33 15.80 -3.65 -4.46
N ALA A 34 14.64 -4.27 -4.25
CA ALA A 34 14.34 -5.63 -4.64
C ALA A 34 12.87 -5.74 -5.06
N ASP A 35 12.55 -6.83 -5.74
CA ASP A 35 11.17 -7.16 -6.04
C ASP A 35 10.43 -7.49 -4.75
N ALA A 36 9.19 -7.03 -4.62
CA ALA A 36 8.37 -7.34 -3.46
C ALA A 36 6.95 -7.74 -3.87
N SER A 37 6.39 -8.69 -3.12
CA SER A 37 4.99 -9.07 -3.26
C SER A 37 4.11 -8.18 -2.37
N TRP A 38 3.11 -7.57 -2.98
CA TRP A 38 2.17 -6.69 -2.32
C TRP A 38 0.79 -7.33 -2.33
N ARG A 39 0.19 -7.44 -1.16
CA ARG A 39 -1.11 -8.09 -1.01
C ARG A 39 -2.15 -7.47 -1.96
N GLY A 40 -2.70 -8.31 -2.84
CA GLY A 40 -3.69 -7.92 -3.84
C GLY A 40 -3.15 -7.23 -5.09
N MET A 41 -1.87 -6.88 -5.12
CA MET A 41 -1.22 -6.28 -6.30
C MET A 41 -0.19 -7.21 -6.95
N GLY A 42 0.13 -8.35 -6.28
CA GLY A 42 1.12 -9.28 -6.76
C GLY A 42 2.56 -8.75 -6.63
N LYS A 43 3.46 -9.36 -7.38
CA LYS A 43 4.89 -9.03 -7.38
C LYS A 43 5.15 -7.78 -8.24
N ILE A 44 5.73 -6.75 -7.61
CA ILE A 44 6.10 -5.50 -8.27
C ILE A 44 7.65 -5.39 -8.27
N PRO A 45 8.28 -5.33 -9.45
CA PRO A 45 9.74 -5.21 -9.56
C PRO A 45 10.27 -3.95 -8.89
N GLY A 46 11.36 -4.09 -8.11
CA GLY A 46 12.08 -2.99 -7.49
C GLY A 46 11.28 -2.19 -6.46
N SER A 47 10.14 -2.70 -5.98
CA SER A 47 9.23 -1.97 -5.08
C SER A 47 9.46 -2.21 -3.60
N GLY A 48 10.32 -3.14 -3.25
CA GLY A 48 10.72 -3.45 -1.88
C GLY A 48 12.14 -3.03 -1.56
N LEU A 49 12.50 -3.16 -0.30
CA LEU A 49 13.86 -2.92 0.19
C LEU A 49 14.33 -4.16 0.95
N ILE A 50 15.51 -4.62 0.64
CA ILE A 50 16.19 -5.69 1.38
C ILE A 50 17.53 -5.18 1.90
N LEU A 51 18.02 -5.77 2.97
CA LEU A 51 19.35 -5.43 3.50
C LEU A 51 20.43 -5.75 2.46
N ARG A 52 21.46 -4.90 2.38
CA ARG A 52 22.66 -5.19 1.61
C ARG A 52 23.41 -6.38 2.22
N GLU A 53 24.21 -7.08 1.45
CA GLU A 53 24.90 -8.31 1.85
C GLU A 53 25.77 -8.11 3.10
N GLU A 54 26.40 -6.95 3.26
CA GLU A 54 27.23 -6.62 4.42
C GLU A 54 26.44 -6.61 5.73
N TYR A 55 25.14 -6.39 5.64
CA TYR A 55 24.23 -6.28 6.79
C TYR A 55 23.30 -7.50 6.95
N LYS A 56 23.41 -8.50 6.08
CA LYS A 56 22.54 -9.68 6.07
C LYS A 56 22.48 -10.43 7.41
N LYS A 57 23.57 -10.39 8.21
CA LYS A 57 23.61 -10.97 9.55
C LYS A 57 22.59 -10.35 10.54
N TYR A 58 22.06 -9.20 10.23
CA TYR A 58 21.04 -8.52 11.04
C TYR A 58 19.62 -8.76 10.51
N ASP A 59 19.47 -9.53 9.44
CA ASP A 59 18.16 -9.89 8.89
C ASP A 59 17.53 -10.94 9.79
N ALA A 60 16.37 -10.60 10.35
CA ALA A 60 15.60 -11.52 11.19
C ALA A 60 14.92 -12.65 10.39
N GLY A 61 15.11 -12.66 9.07
CA GLY A 61 14.45 -13.61 8.19
C GLY A 61 12.98 -13.27 8.03
N SER A 62 12.68 -12.25 7.26
CA SER A 62 11.31 -12.06 6.78
C SER A 62 11.07 -13.06 5.66
N ASP A 63 10.36 -14.13 5.96
CA ASP A 63 9.81 -14.99 4.93
C ASP A 63 8.86 -14.12 4.08
N MET A 64 9.35 -13.73 2.93
CA MET A 64 8.54 -13.04 1.94
C MET A 64 7.41 -13.99 1.59
N LEU A 65 6.19 -13.65 2.01
CA LEU A 65 5.01 -14.40 1.61
C LEU A 65 4.90 -14.25 0.08
N ASP A 66 5.34 -15.28 -0.63
CA ASP A 66 5.28 -15.33 -2.10
C ASP A 66 3.84 -15.50 -2.61
N GLU A 67 2.91 -15.80 -1.73
CA GLU A 67 1.52 -16.06 -2.08
C GLU A 67 0.64 -14.82 -1.89
N ASP A 68 -0.01 -14.40 -2.96
CA ASP A 68 -1.07 -13.41 -2.90
C ASP A 68 -2.37 -14.06 -2.38
N ASN A 69 -2.51 -14.12 -1.06
CA ASN A 69 -3.66 -14.70 -0.38
C ASN A 69 -4.90 -13.77 -0.41
N MET A 70 -5.14 -13.12 -1.54
CA MET A 70 -6.36 -12.32 -1.70
C MET A 70 -7.60 -13.22 -1.84
N PRO A 71 -8.64 -13.00 -1.04
CA PRO A 71 -9.88 -13.74 -1.18
C PRO A 71 -10.49 -13.56 -2.58
N PRO A 72 -10.99 -14.63 -3.19
CA PRO A 72 -11.65 -14.57 -4.50
C PRO A 72 -12.76 -13.52 -4.53
N GLY A 73 -12.72 -12.64 -5.54
CA GLY A 73 -13.70 -11.56 -5.71
C GLY A 73 -13.39 -10.26 -4.96
N CYS A 74 -12.35 -10.21 -4.15
CA CYS A 74 -11.89 -8.95 -3.55
C CYS A 74 -11.18 -8.08 -4.60
N ARG A 75 -11.54 -6.79 -4.65
CA ARG A 75 -10.93 -5.81 -5.56
C ARG A 75 -10.14 -4.72 -4.81
N CYS A 76 -9.54 -5.10 -3.70
CA CYS A 76 -8.75 -4.21 -2.85
C CYS A 76 -7.65 -3.48 -3.63
N ALA A 77 -6.92 -4.17 -4.49
CA ALA A 77 -5.88 -3.57 -5.32
C ALA A 77 -6.42 -2.45 -6.24
N ASP A 78 -7.55 -2.69 -6.89
CA ASP A 78 -8.16 -1.68 -7.76
C ASP A 78 -8.65 -0.44 -6.99
N VAL A 79 -9.11 -0.64 -5.75
CA VAL A 79 -9.48 0.46 -4.84
C VAL A 79 -8.22 1.24 -4.44
N LEU A 80 -7.14 0.56 -4.05
CA LEU A 80 -5.89 1.18 -3.60
C LEU A 80 -5.24 2.05 -4.69
N VAL A 81 -5.31 1.62 -5.94
CA VAL A 81 -4.78 2.40 -7.08
C VAL A 81 -5.80 3.36 -7.69
N GLY A 82 -6.98 3.49 -7.08
CA GLY A 82 -8.00 4.45 -7.49
C GLY A 82 -8.75 4.12 -8.79
N LYS A 83 -8.68 2.87 -9.26
CA LYS A 83 -9.42 2.43 -10.47
C LYS A 83 -10.92 2.32 -10.23
N ILE A 84 -11.32 1.96 -9.02
CA ILE A 84 -12.72 1.83 -8.59
C ILE A 84 -12.91 2.46 -7.21
N LYS A 85 -14.16 2.82 -6.88
CA LYS A 85 -14.54 3.20 -5.53
C LYS A 85 -14.75 1.96 -4.66
N PRO A 86 -14.66 2.07 -3.31
CA PRO A 86 -14.96 0.95 -2.41
C PRO A 86 -16.32 0.30 -2.66
N CYS A 87 -17.37 1.10 -2.91
CA CYS A 87 -18.73 0.60 -3.19
C CYS A 87 -18.87 -0.18 -4.50
N ASP A 88 -17.93 -0.04 -5.43
CA ASP A 88 -17.92 -0.79 -6.70
C ASP A 88 -17.33 -2.20 -6.52
N CYS A 89 -16.74 -2.49 -5.36
CA CYS A 89 -16.28 -3.83 -5.03
C CYS A 89 -17.48 -4.73 -4.68
N PRO A 90 -17.66 -5.90 -5.35
CA PRO A 90 -18.83 -6.77 -5.14
C PRO A 90 -18.95 -7.30 -3.71
N MET A 91 -17.85 -7.32 -2.95
CA MET A 91 -17.84 -7.78 -1.56
C MET A 91 -18.15 -6.67 -0.55
N PHE A 92 -18.01 -5.39 -0.94
CA PHE A 92 -18.12 -4.25 -0.03
C PHE A 92 -19.50 -4.19 0.64
N GLY A 93 -19.49 -4.07 1.98
CA GLY A 93 -20.72 -3.97 2.79
C GLY A 93 -21.61 -5.21 2.80
N LYS A 94 -21.14 -6.31 2.21
CA LYS A 94 -21.83 -7.61 2.17
C LYS A 94 -21.00 -8.66 2.89
N LYS A 95 -20.08 -9.31 2.16
CA LYS A 95 -19.13 -10.28 2.73
C LYS A 95 -17.94 -9.61 3.39
N CYS A 96 -17.59 -8.39 2.96
CA CYS A 96 -16.45 -7.62 3.48
C CYS A 96 -16.95 -6.39 4.23
N THR A 97 -16.92 -6.47 5.55
CA THR A 97 -17.28 -5.42 6.52
C THR A 97 -16.13 -5.24 7.51
N PRO A 98 -16.12 -4.24 8.38
CA PRO A 98 -15.12 -4.14 9.45
C PRO A 98 -15.00 -5.38 10.33
N ASP A 99 -16.12 -6.07 10.60
CA ASP A 99 -16.15 -7.27 11.43
C ASP A 99 -15.72 -8.54 10.67
N THR A 100 -15.87 -8.53 9.35
CA THR A 100 -15.52 -9.65 8.46
C THR A 100 -14.61 -9.18 7.33
N ALA A 101 -13.51 -8.53 7.70
CA ALA A 101 -12.62 -7.89 6.74
C ALA A 101 -11.88 -8.93 5.88
N HIS A 102 -12.01 -8.83 4.56
CA HIS A 102 -11.34 -9.70 3.59
C HIS A 102 -10.12 -9.03 2.96
N GLY A 103 -10.27 -7.83 2.43
CA GLY A 103 -9.17 -7.07 1.83
C GLY A 103 -8.43 -6.22 2.84
N ALA A 104 -7.12 -6.00 2.62
CA ALA A 104 -6.29 -5.16 3.47
C ALA A 104 -6.86 -3.75 3.71
N CYS A 105 -7.53 -3.18 2.70
CA CYS A 105 -8.17 -1.87 2.79
C CYS A 105 -9.43 -1.83 3.69
N MET A 106 -9.94 -2.98 4.16
CA MET A 106 -11.00 -3.07 5.15
C MET A 106 -10.48 -3.46 6.53
N VAL A 107 -9.36 -4.20 6.61
CA VAL A 107 -8.72 -4.61 7.87
C VAL A 107 -8.18 -3.41 8.64
N SER A 108 -7.52 -2.49 7.95
CA SER A 108 -6.94 -1.30 8.57
C SER A 108 -7.97 -0.20 8.74
N THR A 109 -8.00 0.42 9.92
CA THR A 109 -8.80 1.63 10.17
C THR A 109 -8.39 2.83 9.32
N GLU A 110 -7.20 2.81 8.74
CA GLU A 110 -6.72 3.79 7.76
C GLU A 110 -7.07 3.43 6.32
N GLY A 111 -7.58 2.21 6.10
CA GLY A 111 -7.87 1.69 4.78
C GLY A 111 -9.05 2.40 4.10
N SER A 112 -8.95 2.55 2.77
CA SER A 112 -9.96 3.25 1.98
C SER A 112 -11.36 2.64 2.11
N CYS A 113 -11.46 1.29 2.11
CA CYS A 113 -12.75 0.62 2.25
C CYS A 113 -13.34 0.82 3.65
N TYR A 114 -12.51 0.70 4.70
CA TYR A 114 -12.94 0.93 6.09
C TYR A 114 -13.50 2.34 6.25
N ASN A 115 -12.73 3.36 5.87
CA ASN A 115 -13.16 4.76 6.00
C ASN A 115 -14.41 5.07 5.19
N TYR A 116 -14.52 4.48 3.99
CA TYR A 116 -15.72 4.64 3.16
C TYR A 116 -16.95 4.01 3.81
N TYR A 117 -16.77 2.84 4.44
CA TYR A 117 -17.84 2.13 5.14
C TYR A 117 -18.34 2.91 6.36
N VAL A 118 -17.46 3.33 7.26
CA VAL A 118 -17.84 4.04 8.49
C VAL A 118 -18.35 5.45 8.25
N SER A 119 -17.93 6.11 7.15
CA SER A 119 -18.45 7.42 6.77
C SER A 119 -19.82 7.37 6.10
N GLY A 120 -20.37 6.19 5.85
CA GLY A 120 -21.68 6.01 5.22
C GLY A 120 -21.76 6.51 3.76
N ARG A 121 -20.63 6.75 3.10
CA ARG A 121 -20.59 7.15 1.68
C ARG A 121 -20.87 5.93 0.81
N ARG A 122 -22.08 5.82 0.32
CA ARG A 122 -22.54 4.79 -0.62
C ARG A 122 -22.55 5.33 -2.05
#